data_9d1a3b4af285554a6cb547fa31472186
#
_entry.id   9d1a3b4af285554a6cb547fa31472186
#
_cell.length_a   1.000
_cell.length_b   1.000
_cell.length_c   1.000
_cell.angle_alpha   90.00
_cell.angle_beta   90.00
_cell.angle_gamma   90.00
#
_symmetry.space_group_name_H-M   'P 1'
#
loop_
_entity.id
_entity.type
_entity.pdbx_description
1 polymer ?
#
loop_
_entity_poly.entity_id
_entity_poly.type
_entity_poly.pdbx_seq_one_letter_code
_entity_poly.pdbx_strand_id
1 'polypeptide(L)'
;FWTIPASSTGKYHPEYASGDGGLIRHTKAVVRVADHICSWTTRFSDECNEGRDIIIAACILHDCYKVLEGEKYTSFNHPIHATKAIIDERFQFDEDFEHIIAKIADAVSTHMGRFNMDHKGREKDLPLPHSPYGKIVSLSDYLASRKEIVPIF
;
A
#
# COMPACT_ATOMS: atom_id res chain seq x y z
N PHE A 1 -12.44 5.37 -4.97
CA PHE A 1 -10.99 5.56 -5.13
C PHE A 1 -10.68 6.96 -5.70
N TRP A 2 -11.30 7.37 -6.81
CA TRP A 2 -10.92 8.59 -7.55
C TRP A 2 -11.26 9.91 -6.86
N THR A 3 -12.25 9.94 -5.99
CA THR A 3 -12.78 11.15 -5.34
C THR A 3 -12.52 11.21 -3.85
N ILE A 4 -11.92 10.18 -3.25
CA ILE A 4 -11.74 10.11 -1.80
C ILE A 4 -10.37 10.66 -1.37
N PRO A 5 -10.28 11.23 -0.15
CA PRO A 5 -9.02 11.64 0.45
C PRO A 5 -8.23 10.42 0.96
N ALA A 6 -6.92 10.56 1.10
CA ALA A 6 -6.08 9.52 1.68
C ALA A 6 -6.37 9.28 3.17
N SER A 7 -6.95 10.26 3.85
CA SER A 7 -7.38 10.15 5.25
C SER A 7 -8.77 10.77 5.41
N SER A 8 -9.73 10.01 5.89
CA SER A 8 -11.10 10.49 6.15
C SER A 8 -11.16 11.61 7.20
N THR A 9 -10.14 11.75 8.04
CA THR A 9 -10.06 12.78 9.10
C THR A 9 -9.06 13.90 8.77
N GLY A 10 -8.26 13.78 7.71
CA GLY A 10 -7.17 14.71 7.38
C GLY A 10 -6.02 14.71 8.39
N LYS A 11 -6.08 13.88 9.43
CA LYS A 11 -5.15 13.91 10.57
C LYS A 11 -3.77 13.34 10.25
N TYR A 12 -3.71 12.29 9.45
CA TYR A 12 -2.53 11.43 9.32
C TYR A 12 -1.73 11.61 8.04
N HIS A 13 -2.25 12.37 7.07
CA HIS A 13 -1.62 12.58 5.76
C HIS A 13 -1.28 14.05 5.51
N PRO A 14 -0.28 14.33 4.67
CA PRO A 14 0.04 15.70 4.24
C PRO A 14 -1.09 16.32 3.43
N GLU A 15 -1.05 17.65 3.30
CA GLU A 15 -2.09 18.42 2.61
C GLU A 15 -2.31 17.99 1.16
N TYR A 16 -1.25 17.61 0.44
CA TYR A 16 -1.36 17.15 -0.94
C TYR A 16 -2.25 15.90 -1.10
N ALA A 17 -2.39 15.10 -0.06
CA ALA A 17 -3.22 13.89 -0.02
C ALA A 17 -4.63 14.13 0.54
N SER A 18 -5.03 15.39 0.73
CA SER A 18 -6.34 15.79 1.25
C SER A 18 -7.35 16.03 0.12
N GLY A 19 -8.64 16.04 0.47
CA GLY A 19 -9.73 16.36 -0.45
C GLY A 19 -9.88 15.38 -1.61
N ASP A 20 -10.62 15.79 -2.62
CA ASP A 20 -10.92 14.98 -3.80
C ASP A 20 -9.64 14.53 -4.51
N GLY A 21 -9.57 13.23 -4.83
CA GLY A 21 -8.40 12.63 -5.45
C GLY A 21 -7.17 12.53 -4.54
N GLY A 22 -7.31 12.83 -3.25
CA GLY A 22 -6.22 12.75 -2.29
C GLY A 22 -5.60 11.36 -2.20
N LEU A 23 -6.41 10.31 -2.29
CA LEU A 23 -5.93 8.93 -2.28
C LEU A 23 -5.07 8.61 -3.51
N ILE A 24 -5.43 9.11 -4.68
CA ILE A 24 -4.62 8.92 -5.89
C ILE A 24 -3.26 9.61 -5.76
N ARG A 25 -3.25 10.84 -5.24
CA ARG A 25 -1.99 11.56 -5.03
C ARG A 25 -1.12 10.87 -4.00
N HIS A 26 -1.71 10.35 -2.93
CA HIS A 26 -1.01 9.52 -1.96
C HIS A 26 -0.43 8.25 -2.61
N THR A 27 -1.23 7.49 -3.36
CA THR A 27 -0.77 6.28 -4.06
C THR A 27 0.40 6.59 -5.01
N LYS A 28 0.32 7.69 -5.77
CA LYS A 28 1.43 8.14 -6.62
C LYS A 28 2.70 8.44 -5.82
N ALA A 29 2.56 9.06 -4.64
CA ALA A 29 3.69 9.33 -3.77
C ALA A 29 4.31 8.04 -3.23
N VAL A 30 3.48 7.08 -2.79
CA VAL A 30 3.93 5.75 -2.33
C VAL A 30 4.72 5.04 -3.43
N VAL A 31 4.20 5.00 -4.66
CA VAL A 31 4.87 4.39 -5.82
C VAL A 31 6.23 5.07 -6.07
N ARG A 32 6.31 6.40 -6.06
CA ARG A 32 7.58 7.11 -6.27
C ARG A 32 8.61 6.82 -5.19
N VAL A 33 8.19 6.81 -3.93
CA VAL A 33 9.08 6.47 -2.81
C VAL A 33 9.59 5.04 -2.95
N ALA A 34 8.70 4.09 -3.26
CA ALA A 34 9.07 2.69 -3.48
C ALA A 34 10.06 2.54 -4.64
N ASP A 35 9.82 3.23 -5.76
CA ASP A 35 10.68 3.21 -6.93
C ASP A 35 12.09 3.74 -6.60
N HIS A 36 12.20 4.84 -5.86
CA HIS A 36 13.48 5.35 -5.39
C HIS A 36 14.20 4.35 -4.47
N ILE A 37 13.49 3.73 -3.52
CA ILE A 37 14.08 2.72 -2.63
C ILE A 37 14.59 1.54 -3.44
N CYS A 38 13.81 1.05 -4.41
CA CYS A 38 14.22 -0.06 -5.28
C CYS A 38 15.46 0.28 -6.10
N SER A 39 15.57 1.50 -6.62
CA SER A 39 16.73 1.93 -7.41
C SER A 39 18.05 1.98 -6.62
N TRP A 40 17.97 2.08 -5.29
CA TRP A 40 19.16 2.11 -4.42
C TRP A 40 19.57 0.74 -3.89
N THR A 41 18.76 -0.28 -4.11
CA THR A 41 19.03 -1.64 -3.65
C THR A 41 19.41 -2.53 -4.84
N THR A 42 20.56 -3.18 -4.79
CA THR A 42 21.04 -4.10 -5.83
C THR A 42 20.11 -5.28 -6.06
N ARG A 43 19.28 -5.61 -5.07
CA ARG A 43 18.29 -6.71 -5.15
C ARG A 43 17.09 -6.39 -6.04
N PHE A 44 16.75 -5.11 -6.21
CA PHE A 44 15.58 -4.63 -6.93
C PHE A 44 15.96 -3.61 -8.01
N SER A 45 17.22 -3.63 -8.46
CA SER A 45 17.70 -2.82 -9.57
C SER A 45 17.13 -3.30 -10.90
N ASP A 46 17.36 -2.54 -11.97
CA ASP A 46 16.84 -2.84 -13.31
C ASP A 46 17.20 -4.23 -13.84
N GLU A 47 18.26 -4.84 -13.33
CA GLU A 47 18.66 -6.21 -13.66
C GLU A 47 17.78 -7.28 -12.99
N CYS A 48 16.89 -6.88 -12.05
CA CYS A 48 16.00 -7.77 -11.31
C CYS A 48 14.58 -7.21 -11.29
N ASN A 49 14.01 -6.94 -12.46
CA ASN A 49 12.75 -6.23 -12.68
C ASN A 49 11.54 -6.84 -11.94
N GLU A 50 11.42 -8.18 -11.85
CA GLU A 50 10.27 -8.83 -11.20
C GLU A 50 10.03 -8.33 -9.77
N GLY A 51 11.08 -8.22 -8.97
CA GLY A 51 10.94 -7.79 -7.57
C GLY A 51 10.46 -6.35 -7.43
N ARG A 52 10.94 -5.45 -8.30
CA ARG A 52 10.51 -4.05 -8.38
C ARG A 52 9.05 -3.98 -8.83
N ASP A 53 8.68 -4.71 -9.88
CA ASP A 53 7.32 -4.70 -10.42
C ASP A 53 6.29 -5.20 -9.39
N ILE A 54 6.61 -6.24 -8.61
CA ILE A 54 5.80 -6.72 -7.48
C ILE A 54 5.58 -5.61 -6.46
N ILE A 55 6.63 -4.88 -6.06
CA ILE A 55 6.54 -3.78 -5.10
C ILE A 55 5.66 -2.66 -5.65
N ILE A 56 5.86 -2.26 -6.91
CA ILE A 56 5.07 -1.19 -7.55
C ILE A 56 3.59 -1.60 -7.65
N ALA A 57 3.30 -2.84 -8.08
CA ALA A 57 1.94 -3.35 -8.13
C ALA A 57 1.28 -3.34 -6.73
N ALA A 58 2.00 -3.81 -5.71
CA ALA A 58 1.50 -3.77 -4.33
C ALA A 58 1.25 -2.34 -3.84
N CYS A 59 2.14 -1.38 -4.16
CA CYS A 59 1.95 0.05 -3.84
C CYS A 59 0.72 0.65 -4.54
N ILE A 60 0.39 0.21 -5.76
CA ILE A 60 -0.83 0.67 -6.46
C ILE A 60 -2.09 0.12 -5.78
N LEU A 61 -2.04 -1.11 -5.30
CA LEU A 61 -3.21 -1.85 -4.79
C LEU A 61 -3.44 -1.70 -3.29
N HIS A 62 -2.44 -1.24 -2.49
CA HIS A 62 -2.46 -1.30 -1.02
C HIS A 62 -3.71 -0.68 -0.40
N ASP A 63 -4.19 0.42 -0.93
CA ASP A 63 -5.30 1.22 -0.42
C ASP A 63 -6.57 1.17 -1.29
N CYS A 64 -6.69 0.23 -2.24
CA CYS A 64 -7.85 0.13 -3.15
C CYS A 64 -9.19 -0.02 -2.42
N TYR A 65 -9.19 -0.63 -1.24
CA TYR A 65 -10.36 -0.85 -0.40
C TYR A 65 -10.37 0.02 0.86
N LYS A 66 -9.69 1.18 0.82
CA LYS A 66 -9.57 2.06 1.99
C LYS A 66 -10.91 2.54 2.52
N VAL A 67 -11.86 2.83 1.64
CA VAL A 67 -13.25 3.14 1.98
C VAL A 67 -14.14 2.13 1.26
N LEU A 68 -14.95 1.40 2.00
CA LEU A 68 -15.89 0.43 1.45
C LEU A 68 -17.12 1.15 0.90
N GLU A 69 -17.84 0.49 -0.02
CA GLU A 69 -19.05 1.05 -0.62
C GLU A 69 -20.09 1.36 0.46
N GLY A 70 -20.64 2.57 0.42
CA GLY A 70 -21.61 3.06 1.41
C GLY A 70 -21.00 3.54 2.73
N GLU A 71 -19.68 3.39 2.94
CA GLU A 71 -19.01 3.87 4.15
C GLU A 71 -18.43 5.27 3.96
N LYS A 72 -18.46 6.06 5.06
CA LYS A 72 -17.90 7.41 5.11
C LYS A 72 -16.44 7.44 5.55
N TYR A 73 -16.01 6.45 6.30
CA TYR A 73 -14.71 6.43 6.95
C TYR A 73 -13.83 5.29 6.45
N THR A 74 -12.53 5.47 6.62
CA THR A 74 -11.53 4.45 6.32
C THR A 74 -11.79 3.17 7.11
N SER A 75 -11.91 2.04 6.40
CA SER A 75 -11.94 0.73 7.03
C SER A 75 -10.55 0.38 7.57
N PHE A 76 -10.46 0.03 8.84
CA PHE A 76 -9.19 -0.42 9.40
C PHE A 76 -8.70 -1.73 8.75
N ASN A 77 -9.62 -2.58 8.34
CA ASN A 77 -9.32 -3.86 7.71
C ASN A 77 -9.15 -3.76 6.19
N HIS A 78 -9.00 -2.55 5.63
CA HIS A 78 -8.79 -2.38 4.18
C HIS A 78 -7.63 -3.21 3.60
N PRO A 79 -6.50 -3.48 4.32
CA PRO A 79 -5.47 -4.36 3.80
C PRO A 79 -5.98 -5.79 3.54
N ILE A 80 -6.81 -6.29 4.43
CA ILE A 80 -7.39 -7.63 4.32
C ILE A 80 -8.41 -7.70 3.18
N HIS A 81 -9.24 -6.66 3.02
CA HIS A 81 -10.18 -6.57 1.90
C HIS A 81 -9.47 -6.51 0.55
N ALA A 82 -8.41 -5.70 0.43
CA ALA A 82 -7.59 -5.62 -0.77
C ALA A 82 -6.91 -6.96 -1.08
N THR A 83 -6.31 -7.59 -0.07
CA THR A 83 -5.66 -8.90 -0.20
C THR A 83 -6.64 -9.97 -0.67
N LYS A 84 -7.85 -10.01 -0.08
CA LYS A 84 -8.88 -10.96 -0.49
C LYS A 84 -9.25 -10.77 -1.96
N ALA A 85 -9.49 -9.53 -2.40
CA ALA A 85 -9.82 -9.25 -3.79
C ALA A 85 -8.69 -9.69 -4.74
N ILE A 86 -7.42 -9.42 -4.40
CA ILE A 86 -6.26 -9.86 -5.19
C ILE A 86 -6.23 -11.39 -5.32
N ILE A 87 -6.50 -12.12 -4.24
CA ILE A 87 -6.49 -13.58 -4.23
C ILE A 87 -7.70 -14.14 -4.99
N ASP A 88 -8.88 -13.54 -4.85
CA ASP A 88 -10.11 -13.98 -5.53
C ASP A 88 -9.98 -13.81 -7.06
N GLU A 89 -9.28 -12.78 -7.53
CA GLU A 89 -9.02 -12.52 -8.95
C GLU A 89 -7.88 -13.37 -9.55
N ARG A 90 -7.07 -14.05 -8.74
CA ARG A 90 -5.90 -14.84 -9.21
C ARG A 90 -6.26 -15.89 -10.24
N PHE A 91 -7.45 -16.45 -10.20
CA PHE A 91 -7.91 -17.48 -11.14
C PHE A 91 -8.08 -16.98 -12.59
N GLN A 92 -7.94 -15.67 -12.81
CA GLN A 92 -7.93 -15.07 -14.16
C GLN A 92 -6.54 -15.05 -14.78
N PHE A 93 -5.50 -15.45 -14.02
CA PHE A 93 -4.12 -15.47 -14.45
C PHE A 93 -3.63 -16.92 -14.64
N ASP A 94 -2.61 -17.08 -15.48
CA ASP A 94 -1.95 -18.35 -15.67
C ASP A 94 -1.26 -18.81 -14.37
N GLU A 95 -1.11 -20.14 -14.18
CA GLU A 95 -0.47 -20.74 -13.00
C GLU A 95 0.95 -20.17 -12.74
N ASP A 96 1.67 -19.79 -13.80
CA ASP A 96 3.00 -19.19 -13.70
C ASP A 96 3.03 -17.88 -12.93
N PHE A 97 1.89 -17.19 -12.82
CA PHE A 97 1.77 -15.93 -12.07
C PHE A 97 1.31 -16.08 -10.62
N GLU A 98 0.92 -17.27 -10.18
CA GLU A 98 0.43 -17.47 -8.80
C GLU A 98 1.43 -17.02 -7.73
N HIS A 99 2.71 -17.28 -7.94
CA HIS A 99 3.77 -16.88 -7.00
C HIS A 99 3.96 -15.36 -6.95
N ILE A 100 3.74 -14.66 -8.05
CA ILE A 100 3.78 -13.17 -8.12
C ILE A 100 2.58 -12.60 -7.39
N ILE A 101 1.38 -13.11 -7.66
CA ILE A 101 0.14 -12.70 -6.98
C ILE A 101 0.25 -12.91 -5.46
N ALA A 102 0.81 -14.04 -5.02
CA ALA A 102 1.02 -14.31 -3.60
C ALA A 102 1.97 -13.29 -2.94
N LYS A 103 3.05 -12.88 -3.62
CA LYS A 103 3.98 -11.85 -3.12
C LYS A 103 3.32 -10.47 -3.04
N ILE A 104 2.50 -10.11 -4.04
CA ILE A 104 1.73 -8.86 -4.04
C ILE A 104 0.72 -8.86 -2.89
N ALA A 105 -0.04 -9.95 -2.72
CA ALA A 105 -1.03 -10.12 -1.66
C ALA A 105 -0.39 -10.03 -0.26
N ASP A 106 0.77 -10.68 -0.04
CA ASP A 106 1.54 -10.58 1.19
C ASP A 106 1.95 -9.14 1.49
N ALA A 107 2.51 -8.43 0.49
CA ALA A 107 2.93 -7.05 0.66
C ALA A 107 1.75 -6.11 0.96
N VAL A 108 0.61 -6.30 0.31
CA VAL A 108 -0.62 -5.53 0.54
C VAL A 108 -1.19 -5.82 1.92
N SER A 109 -1.25 -7.09 2.36
CA SER A 109 -1.80 -7.46 3.67
C SER A 109 -1.04 -6.83 4.84
N THR A 110 0.26 -6.57 4.66
CA THR A 110 1.18 -6.15 5.70
C THR A 110 1.55 -4.66 5.65
N HIS A 111 0.99 -3.88 4.70
CA HIS A 111 1.45 -2.51 4.45
C HIS A 111 1.26 -1.54 5.63
N MET A 112 0.27 -1.78 6.50
CA MET A 112 0.06 -0.96 7.71
C MET A 112 1.24 -0.99 8.68
N GLY A 113 2.08 -2.02 8.60
CA GLY A 113 3.30 -2.13 9.41
C GLY A 113 3.03 -1.91 10.89
N ARG A 114 3.76 -0.98 11.52
CA ARG A 114 3.60 -0.65 12.94
C ARG A 114 2.28 -0.01 13.33
N PHE A 115 1.44 0.37 12.36
CA PHE A 115 0.10 0.93 12.61
C PHE A 115 -0.99 -0.14 12.62
N ASN A 116 -0.63 -1.38 12.92
CA ASN A 116 -1.54 -2.50 13.09
C ASN A 116 -2.38 -2.44 14.39
N MET A 117 -2.22 -1.40 15.20
CA MET A 117 -2.97 -1.20 16.44
C MET A 117 -4.16 -0.27 16.22
N ASP A 118 -5.23 -0.51 16.98
CA ASP A 118 -6.38 0.41 17.04
C ASP A 118 -6.02 1.71 17.80
N HIS A 119 -6.96 2.67 17.79
CA HIS A 119 -6.79 3.96 18.50
C HIS A 119 -6.64 3.84 20.02
N LYS A 120 -6.87 2.64 20.60
CA LYS A 120 -6.65 2.33 22.02
C LYS A 120 -5.33 1.59 22.25
N GLY A 121 -4.51 1.44 21.22
CA GLY A 121 -3.23 0.73 21.30
C GLY A 121 -3.35 -0.79 21.42
N ARG A 122 -4.54 -1.35 21.12
CA ARG A 122 -4.73 -2.81 21.09
C ARG A 122 -4.33 -3.33 19.74
N GLU A 123 -3.53 -4.37 19.75
CA GLU A 123 -3.14 -5.09 18.54
C GLU A 123 -4.40 -5.59 17.81
N LYS A 124 -4.48 -5.32 16.54
CA LYS A 124 -5.48 -5.88 15.65
C LYS A 124 -4.84 -6.99 14.84
N ASP A 125 -5.66 -7.88 14.28
CA ASP A 125 -5.26 -9.05 13.50
C ASP A 125 -4.67 -8.67 12.11
N LEU A 126 -3.97 -7.52 12.02
CA LEU A 126 -3.23 -7.14 10.83
C LEU A 126 -1.79 -7.64 10.94
N PRO A 127 -1.31 -8.40 9.95
CA PRO A 127 0.03 -8.96 9.99
C PRO A 127 1.10 -7.88 9.86
N LEU A 128 2.27 -8.13 10.48
CA LEU A 128 3.45 -7.27 10.34
C LEU A 128 4.26 -7.67 9.10
N PRO A 129 4.93 -6.71 8.42
CA PRO A 129 5.73 -7.00 7.24
C PRO A 129 6.99 -7.79 7.61
N HIS A 130 7.10 -9.00 7.07
CA HIS A 130 8.25 -9.90 7.25
C HIS A 130 9.03 -10.10 5.94
N SER A 131 8.35 -10.09 4.81
CA SER A 131 8.99 -10.20 3.50
C SER A 131 9.71 -8.90 3.10
N PRO A 132 10.72 -8.95 2.21
CA PRO A 132 11.34 -7.75 1.66
C PRO A 132 10.33 -6.85 0.94
N TYR A 133 9.37 -7.43 0.23
CA TYR A 133 8.31 -6.72 -0.49
C TYR A 133 7.41 -5.93 0.47
N GLY A 134 6.86 -6.62 1.48
CA GLY A 134 6.02 -6.00 2.50
C GLY A 134 6.73 -4.89 3.28
N LYS A 135 8.03 -5.07 3.61
CA LYS A 135 8.84 -4.04 4.28
C LYS A 135 9.00 -2.78 3.45
N ILE A 136 9.26 -2.91 2.13
CA ILE A 136 9.42 -1.75 1.25
C ILE A 136 8.08 -1.06 1.04
N VAL A 137 6.98 -1.80 0.80
CA VAL A 137 5.65 -1.23 0.64
C VAL A 137 5.22 -0.47 1.89
N SER A 138 5.34 -1.10 3.08
CA SER A 138 5.02 -0.46 4.36
C SER A 138 5.88 0.78 4.65
N LEU A 139 7.18 0.73 4.35
CA LEU A 139 8.06 1.90 4.50
C LEU A 139 7.67 3.02 3.54
N SER A 140 7.34 2.70 2.30
CA SER A 140 6.98 3.68 1.28
C SER A 140 5.67 4.38 1.61
N ASP A 141 4.66 3.63 2.06
CA ASP A 141 3.39 4.18 2.56
C ASP A 141 3.63 5.08 3.78
N TYR A 142 4.43 4.60 4.74
CA TYR A 142 4.79 5.39 5.92
C TYR A 142 5.44 6.72 5.55
N LEU A 143 6.43 6.72 4.67
CA LEU A 143 7.13 7.94 4.25
C LEU A 143 6.21 8.89 3.49
N ALA A 144 5.39 8.38 2.56
CA ALA A 144 4.42 9.17 1.82
C ALA A 144 3.31 9.77 2.70
N SER A 145 3.04 9.19 3.87
CA SER A 145 2.07 9.72 4.83
C SER A 145 2.66 10.72 5.84
N ARG A 146 3.99 11.00 5.80
CA ARG A 146 4.61 11.99 6.71
C ARG A 146 4.38 13.42 6.25
N LYS A 147 3.90 14.27 7.15
CA LYS A 147 3.63 15.70 6.86
C LYS A 147 4.91 16.50 6.62
N GLU A 148 6.01 16.00 7.14
CA GLU A 148 7.34 16.60 6.98
C GLU A 148 8.03 16.24 5.66
N ILE A 149 7.48 15.26 4.92
CA ILE A 149 8.01 14.80 3.65
C ILE A 149 7.01 15.16 2.55
N VAL A 150 7.41 16.08 1.67
CA VAL A 150 6.61 16.48 0.51
C VAL A 150 7.27 15.90 -0.74
N PRO A 151 6.71 14.85 -1.35
CA PRO A 151 7.24 14.34 -2.61
C PRO A 151 7.13 15.40 -3.70
N ILE A 152 8.21 15.60 -4.45
CA ILE A 152 8.20 16.45 -5.64
C ILE A 152 7.65 15.60 -6.80
N PHE A 153 6.54 16.04 -7.36
CA PHE A 153 5.86 15.38 -8.48
C PHE A 153 6.32 15.95 -9.83
#